data_ce9f5eb304e3ebcc12b7b1f65f32bf98
#
_entry.id   ce9f5eb304e3ebcc12b7b1f65f32bf98
#
_cell.length_a   1.000
_cell.length_b   1.000
_cell.length_c   1.000
_cell.angle_alpha   90.00
_cell.angle_beta   90.00
_cell.angle_gamma   90.00
#
_symmetry.space_group_name_H-M   'P 1'
#
loop_
_entity.id
_entity.type
_entity.pdbx_description
1 polymer ?
#
loop_
_entity_poly.entity_id
_entity_poly.type
_entity_poly.pdbx_seq_one_letter_code
_entity_poly.pdbx_strand_id
1 'polypeptide(L)'
;QKKSEWIPQRQNSYMGVLVDDLTRFGVSEPYRMFTSRAEHRLVLRQDNADERMFEAGKHMGLINKEREEAFLKKQKEKKQNLEQLKKTKIKLGDQTKTAHDLCKRNDFTMEDVKKRLERTNKRFGETYYDIRYSGYVDKQRRELEKMRNLEEHDLGLIFDYAEVVGLSGEVKEKLNKTKPKNLLEAS
;
A
#
# COMPACT_ATOMS: atom_id res chain seq x y z
N GLN A 1 6.92 21.46 21.58
CA GLN A 1 7.70 20.20 21.43
C GLN A 1 8.20 20.14 19.99
N LYS A 2 9.52 20.16 19.78
CA LYS A 2 10.13 19.91 18.46
C LYS A 2 9.96 18.42 18.13
N LYS A 3 8.87 18.08 17.43
CA LYS A 3 8.70 16.77 16.81
C LYS A 3 9.31 16.82 15.41
N SER A 4 9.81 15.69 14.92
CA SER A 4 10.27 15.58 13.54
C SER A 4 9.12 15.89 12.58
N GLU A 5 9.43 16.55 11.47
CA GLU A 5 8.46 16.79 10.41
C GLU A 5 7.92 15.46 9.89
N TRP A 6 6.62 15.44 9.64
CA TRP A 6 5.97 14.31 9.02
C TRP A 6 5.44 14.73 7.64
N ILE A 7 5.94 14.05 6.62
CA ILE A 7 5.51 14.27 5.25
C ILE A 7 4.63 13.08 4.82
N PRO A 8 3.39 13.33 4.38
CA PRO A 8 2.52 12.26 3.90
C PRO A 8 3.10 11.64 2.64
N GLN A 9 3.28 10.33 2.67
CA GLN A 9 3.83 9.60 1.54
C GLN A 9 2.73 9.14 0.58
N ARG A 10 3.01 9.16 -0.72
CA ARG A 10 2.15 8.78 -1.83
C ARG A 10 1.56 7.36 -1.68
N GLN A 11 2.37 6.42 -1.21
CA GLN A 11 1.96 5.03 -0.97
C GLN A 11 1.07 4.84 0.26
N ASN A 12 0.99 5.82 1.17
CA ASN A 12 0.30 5.69 2.45
C ASN A 12 -0.99 6.50 2.55
N SER A 13 -1.17 7.53 1.71
CA SER A 13 -2.36 8.38 1.78
C SER A 13 -2.65 9.10 0.47
N TYR A 14 -3.93 9.42 0.22
CA TYR A 14 -4.31 10.31 -0.88
C TYR A 14 -3.78 11.73 -0.68
N MET A 15 -3.59 12.17 0.57
CA MET A 15 -2.90 13.43 0.87
C MET A 15 -1.45 13.37 0.36
N GLY A 16 -0.77 12.24 0.51
CA GLY A 16 0.56 12.03 -0.05
C GLY A 16 0.57 12.10 -1.57
N VAL A 17 -0.41 11.50 -2.24
CA VAL A 17 -0.57 11.62 -3.70
C VAL A 17 -0.73 13.08 -4.10
N LEU A 18 -1.60 13.83 -3.42
CA LEU A 18 -1.82 15.26 -3.67
C LEU A 18 -0.54 16.07 -3.51
N VAL A 19 0.15 15.90 -2.38
CA VAL A 19 1.37 16.66 -2.07
C VAL A 19 2.47 16.35 -3.09
N ASP A 20 2.67 15.08 -3.41
CA ASP A 20 3.69 14.64 -4.37
C ASP A 20 3.41 15.18 -5.79
N ASP A 21 2.17 15.07 -6.27
CA ASP A 21 1.78 15.61 -7.58
C ASP A 21 2.01 17.12 -7.67
N LEU A 22 1.60 17.87 -6.64
CA LEU A 22 1.74 19.33 -6.64
C LEU A 22 3.21 19.80 -6.53
N THR A 23 4.03 19.08 -5.79
CA THR A 23 5.42 19.47 -5.57
C THR A 23 6.36 19.04 -6.69
N ARG A 24 6.10 17.91 -7.34
CA ARG A 24 6.95 17.39 -8.43
C ARG A 24 6.55 17.89 -9.80
N PHE A 25 5.26 17.88 -10.11
CA PHE A 25 4.78 18.19 -11.46
C PHE A 25 4.17 19.58 -11.56
N GLY A 26 3.68 20.13 -10.44
CA GLY A 26 2.88 21.34 -10.48
C GLY A 26 1.55 21.13 -11.20
N VAL A 27 0.75 22.17 -11.28
CA VAL A 27 -0.49 22.16 -12.05
C VAL A 27 -0.76 23.52 -12.65
N SER A 28 -1.26 23.57 -13.87
CA SER A 28 -1.71 24.79 -14.55
C SER A 28 -3.17 25.12 -14.24
N GLU A 29 -3.92 24.16 -13.73
CA GLU A 29 -5.35 24.25 -13.38
C GLU A 29 -5.57 23.83 -11.92
N PRO A 30 -6.73 24.14 -11.30
CA PRO A 30 -7.05 23.65 -9.97
C PRO A 30 -6.92 22.14 -9.88
N TYR A 31 -6.15 21.65 -8.91
CA TYR A 31 -5.90 20.22 -8.75
C TYR A 31 -7.20 19.47 -8.45
N ARG A 32 -7.45 18.42 -9.19
CA ARG A 32 -8.55 17.49 -8.93
C ARG A 32 -8.01 16.10 -8.64
N MET A 33 -8.40 15.54 -7.49
CA MET A 33 -8.03 14.19 -7.11
C MET A 33 -8.86 13.16 -7.89
N PHE A 34 -8.19 12.43 -8.77
CA PHE A 34 -8.75 11.26 -9.44
C PHE A 34 -8.13 9.99 -8.85
N THR A 35 -8.91 8.92 -8.77
CA THR A 35 -8.40 7.61 -8.32
C THR A 35 -7.33 7.04 -9.24
N SER A 36 -7.31 7.45 -10.52
CA SER A 36 -6.27 7.09 -11.49
C SER A 36 -4.90 7.65 -11.15
N ARG A 37 -4.83 8.71 -10.33
CA ARG A 37 -3.56 9.28 -9.86
C ARG A 37 -2.92 8.47 -8.72
N ALA A 38 -3.68 7.57 -8.10
CA ALA A 38 -3.20 6.73 -7.01
C ALA A 38 -2.86 5.33 -7.55
N GLU A 39 -1.58 5.05 -7.74
CA GLU A 39 -1.07 3.77 -8.21
C GLU A 39 -1.40 2.64 -7.23
N HIS A 40 -1.39 2.97 -5.93
CA HIS A 40 -1.62 2.01 -4.84
C HIS A 40 -3.06 2.02 -4.32
N ARG A 41 -4.06 2.27 -5.17
CA ARG A 41 -5.47 2.41 -4.75
C ARG A 41 -6.04 1.20 -4.00
N LEU A 42 -5.51 -0.01 -4.22
CA LEU A 42 -5.93 -1.20 -3.47
C LEU A 42 -5.43 -1.20 -2.02
N VAL A 43 -4.34 -0.47 -1.75
CA VAL A 43 -3.83 -0.22 -0.39
C VAL A 43 -4.56 0.98 0.22
N LEU A 44 -4.86 2.01 -0.58
CA LEU A 44 -5.43 3.28 -0.12
C LEU A 44 -6.97 3.23 -0.03
N ARG A 45 -7.49 2.22 0.66
CA ARG A 45 -8.94 2.10 0.86
C ARG A 45 -9.41 2.96 2.04
N GLN A 46 -10.69 3.33 2.02
CA GLN A 46 -11.32 4.09 3.09
C GLN A 46 -11.41 3.26 4.38
N ASP A 47 -11.72 1.97 4.27
CA ASP A 47 -11.94 1.06 5.39
C ASP A 47 -10.68 0.76 6.21
N ASN A 48 -9.48 0.94 5.63
CA ASN A 48 -8.19 0.72 6.29
C ASN A 48 -7.38 2.02 6.54
N ALA A 49 -7.97 3.18 6.34
CA ALA A 49 -7.27 4.45 6.48
C ALA A 49 -6.73 4.68 7.90
N ASP A 50 -7.51 4.28 8.91
CA ASP A 50 -7.09 4.32 10.30
C ASP A 50 -5.87 3.42 10.56
N GLU A 51 -5.82 2.22 9.98
CA GLU A 51 -4.68 1.30 10.14
C GLU A 51 -3.39 1.87 9.56
N ARG A 52 -3.47 2.53 8.39
CA ARG A 52 -2.31 3.15 7.74
C ARG A 52 -1.82 4.41 8.45
N MET A 53 -2.73 5.16 9.07
CA MET A 53 -2.43 6.46 9.67
C MET A 53 -2.29 6.42 11.20
N PHE A 54 -2.59 5.30 11.86
CA PHE A 54 -2.62 5.20 13.31
C PHE A 54 -1.28 5.57 13.96
N GLU A 55 -0.19 4.96 13.50
CA GLU A 55 1.13 5.20 14.08
C GLU A 55 1.60 6.65 13.85
N ALA A 56 1.40 7.20 12.67
CA ALA A 56 1.71 8.60 12.39
C ALA A 56 0.87 9.54 13.26
N GLY A 57 -0.43 9.28 13.39
CA GLY A 57 -1.33 10.06 14.25
C GLY A 57 -0.94 9.97 15.73
N LYS A 58 -0.53 8.79 16.20
CA LYS A 58 -0.04 8.59 17.58
C LYS A 58 1.26 9.35 17.81
N HIS A 59 2.22 9.25 16.90
CA HIS A 59 3.48 9.99 16.98
C HIS A 59 3.26 11.51 17.04
N MET A 60 2.32 12.02 16.25
CA MET A 60 1.95 13.44 16.26
C MET A 60 1.12 13.87 17.48
N GLY A 61 0.63 12.92 18.29
CA GLY A 61 -0.23 13.19 19.45
C GLY A 61 -1.67 13.54 19.08
N LEU A 62 -2.15 13.11 17.91
CA LEU A 62 -3.51 13.34 17.40
C LEU A 62 -4.50 12.24 17.82
N ILE A 63 -3.99 11.15 18.40
CA ILE A 63 -4.79 10.01 18.86
C ILE A 63 -5.01 10.13 20.36
N ASN A 64 -6.26 10.33 20.76
CA ASN A 64 -6.67 10.28 22.17
C ASN A 64 -6.93 8.82 22.61
N LYS A 65 -7.11 8.61 23.91
CA LYS A 65 -7.35 7.28 24.49
C LYS A 65 -8.56 6.56 23.89
N GLU A 66 -9.66 7.27 23.69
CA GLU A 66 -10.89 6.70 23.12
C GLU A 66 -10.67 6.17 21.69
N ARG A 67 -9.96 6.95 20.85
CA ARG A 67 -9.59 6.51 19.48
C ARG A 67 -8.64 5.33 19.50
N GLU A 68 -7.68 5.31 20.42
CA GLU A 68 -6.75 4.19 20.58
C GLU A 68 -7.49 2.90 20.98
N GLU A 69 -8.39 2.98 21.96
CA GLU A 69 -9.22 1.84 22.39
C GLU A 69 -10.12 1.32 21.24
N ALA A 70 -10.75 2.24 20.51
CA ALA A 70 -11.59 1.89 19.36
C ALA A 70 -10.77 1.19 18.26
N PHE A 71 -9.55 1.67 18.00
CA PHE A 71 -8.63 1.06 17.05
C PHE A 71 -8.19 -0.35 17.49
N LEU A 72 -7.76 -0.51 18.72
CA LEU A 72 -7.35 -1.82 19.27
C LEU A 72 -8.50 -2.82 19.26
N LYS A 73 -9.73 -2.38 19.56
CA LYS A 73 -10.93 -3.21 19.44
C LYS A 73 -11.17 -3.66 18.00
N LYS A 74 -11.06 -2.74 17.03
CA LYS A 74 -11.15 -3.05 15.60
C LYS A 74 -10.12 -4.12 15.20
N GLN A 75 -8.87 -3.95 15.59
CA GLN A 75 -7.80 -4.92 15.28
C GLN A 75 -8.08 -6.30 15.88
N LYS A 76 -8.56 -6.36 17.12
CA LYS A 76 -8.96 -7.60 17.78
C LYS A 76 -10.10 -8.31 17.02
N GLU A 77 -11.13 -7.55 16.63
CA GLU A 77 -12.28 -8.08 15.86
C GLU A 77 -11.85 -8.63 14.50
N LYS A 78 -10.94 -7.95 13.78
CA LYS A 78 -10.37 -8.41 12.50
C LYS A 78 -9.53 -9.67 12.68
N LYS A 79 -8.69 -9.71 13.70
CA LYS A 79 -7.87 -10.89 14.03
C LYS A 79 -8.73 -12.13 14.32
N GLN A 80 -9.81 -11.96 15.07
CA GLN A 80 -10.75 -13.04 15.33
C GLN A 80 -11.39 -13.60 14.05
N ASN A 81 -11.83 -12.71 13.13
CA ASN A 81 -12.35 -13.14 11.83
C ASN A 81 -11.29 -13.90 11.02
N LEU A 82 -10.06 -13.40 10.98
CA LEU A 82 -8.96 -14.04 10.25
C LEU A 82 -8.65 -15.45 10.80
N GLU A 83 -8.59 -15.60 12.12
CA GLU A 83 -8.37 -16.90 12.77
C GLU A 83 -9.51 -17.88 12.47
N GLN A 84 -10.75 -17.42 12.53
CA GLN A 84 -11.91 -18.24 12.19
C GLN A 84 -11.86 -18.69 10.72
N LEU A 85 -11.58 -17.78 9.79
CA LEU A 85 -11.45 -18.09 8.36
C LEU A 85 -10.37 -19.13 8.08
N LYS A 86 -9.23 -19.06 8.78
CA LYS A 86 -8.14 -20.06 8.67
C LYS A 86 -8.51 -21.42 9.24
N LYS A 87 -9.29 -21.46 10.33
CA LYS A 87 -9.70 -22.71 11.01
C LYS A 87 -10.86 -23.41 10.30
N THR A 88 -11.77 -22.67 9.67
CA THR A 88 -12.96 -23.22 9.04
C THR A 88 -12.61 -23.91 7.73
N LYS A 89 -12.80 -25.23 7.70
CA LYS A 89 -12.62 -26.08 6.51
C LYS A 89 -13.96 -26.26 5.80
N ILE A 90 -13.94 -26.09 4.48
CA ILE A 90 -15.13 -26.19 3.63
C ILE A 90 -14.88 -27.24 2.56
N LYS A 91 -15.78 -28.22 2.47
CA LYS A 91 -15.71 -29.27 1.45
C LYS A 91 -16.33 -28.76 0.15
N LEU A 92 -15.59 -28.85 -0.95
CA LEU A 92 -15.99 -28.48 -2.30
C LEU A 92 -15.78 -29.68 -3.22
N GLY A 93 -16.81 -30.51 -3.38
CA GLY A 93 -16.67 -31.80 -4.06
C GLY A 93 -15.65 -32.68 -3.31
N ASP A 94 -14.61 -33.12 -4.02
CA ASP A 94 -13.54 -33.95 -3.45
C ASP A 94 -12.42 -33.17 -2.76
N GLN A 95 -12.44 -31.84 -2.84
CA GLN A 95 -11.41 -31.00 -2.22
C GLN A 95 -11.90 -30.33 -0.95
N THR A 96 -11.03 -30.27 0.04
CA THR A 96 -11.27 -29.48 1.26
C THR A 96 -10.36 -28.24 1.23
N LYS A 97 -10.95 -27.04 1.32
CA LYS A 97 -10.25 -25.76 1.37
C LYS A 97 -10.60 -25.01 2.65
N THR A 98 -9.74 -24.09 3.08
CA THR A 98 -10.10 -23.19 4.18
C THR A 98 -11.03 -22.07 3.69
N ALA A 99 -11.85 -21.52 4.58
CA ALA A 99 -12.65 -20.35 4.25
C ALA A 99 -11.77 -19.15 3.84
N HIS A 100 -10.57 -19.08 4.41
CA HIS A 100 -9.55 -18.10 4.02
C HIS A 100 -9.13 -18.25 2.54
N ASP A 101 -8.93 -19.47 2.06
CA ASP A 101 -8.57 -19.70 0.66
C ASP A 101 -9.72 -19.37 -0.29
N LEU A 102 -10.98 -19.56 0.16
CA LEU A 102 -12.14 -19.15 -0.62
C LEU A 102 -12.24 -17.64 -0.76
N CYS A 103 -11.83 -16.86 0.23
CA CYS A 103 -11.78 -15.39 0.10
C CYS A 103 -10.88 -14.92 -1.05
N LYS A 104 -9.85 -15.69 -1.41
CA LYS A 104 -8.92 -15.37 -2.51
C LYS A 104 -9.47 -15.70 -3.90
N ARG A 105 -10.49 -16.56 -3.98
CA ARG A 105 -11.04 -17.06 -5.24
C ARG A 105 -12.08 -16.11 -5.84
N ASN A 106 -12.06 -15.94 -7.16
CA ASN A 106 -12.98 -15.04 -7.86
C ASN A 106 -14.43 -15.57 -7.95
N ASP A 107 -14.59 -16.87 -7.85
CA ASP A 107 -15.87 -17.56 -7.90
C ASP A 107 -16.64 -17.59 -6.55
N PHE A 108 -16.06 -17.02 -5.48
CA PHE A 108 -16.72 -16.89 -4.17
C PHE A 108 -16.87 -15.41 -3.81
N THR A 109 -18.10 -15.01 -3.54
CA THR A 109 -18.42 -13.68 -3.02
C THR A 109 -18.24 -13.63 -1.50
N MET A 110 -18.23 -12.42 -0.94
CA MET A 110 -18.21 -12.24 0.52
C MET A 110 -19.38 -12.94 1.20
N GLU A 111 -20.57 -12.86 0.61
CA GLU A 111 -21.78 -13.49 1.15
C GLU A 111 -21.72 -15.02 1.09
N ASP A 112 -21.11 -15.61 0.05
CA ASP A 112 -20.93 -17.03 -0.06
C ASP A 112 -20.01 -17.59 1.03
N VAL A 113 -18.94 -16.86 1.35
CA VAL A 113 -18.04 -17.23 2.45
C VAL A 113 -18.74 -17.04 3.80
N LYS A 114 -19.44 -15.91 3.99
CA LYS A 114 -20.14 -15.59 5.23
C LYS A 114 -21.20 -16.60 5.59
N LYS A 115 -21.99 -17.08 4.63
CA LYS A 115 -23.01 -18.13 4.82
C LYS A 115 -22.44 -19.47 5.33
N ARG A 116 -21.15 -19.71 5.12
CA ARG A 116 -20.47 -20.95 5.54
C ARG A 116 -19.77 -20.84 6.89
N LEU A 117 -19.85 -19.66 7.52
CA LEU A 117 -19.29 -19.39 8.85
C LEU A 117 -20.43 -19.39 9.89
N GLU A 118 -20.17 -19.95 11.05
CA GLU A 118 -21.15 -19.98 12.15
C GLU A 118 -21.46 -18.59 12.69
N ARG A 119 -20.42 -17.75 12.79
CA ARG A 119 -20.52 -16.40 13.31
C ARG A 119 -19.56 -15.46 12.57
N THR A 120 -19.99 -14.22 12.37
CA THR A 120 -19.13 -13.15 11.88
C THR A 120 -19.39 -11.88 12.70
N ASN A 121 -18.38 -11.08 12.94
CA ASN A 121 -18.55 -9.76 13.54
C ASN A 121 -18.65 -8.68 12.46
N LYS A 122 -18.91 -7.43 12.89
CA LYS A 122 -19.12 -6.28 11.99
C LYS A 122 -17.90 -5.93 11.10
N ARG A 123 -16.71 -6.47 11.42
CA ARG A 123 -15.47 -6.24 10.65
C ARG A 123 -15.16 -7.34 9.64
N PHE A 124 -16.10 -8.25 9.43
CA PHE A 124 -15.91 -9.35 8.49
C PHE A 124 -15.64 -8.87 7.06
N GLY A 125 -16.38 -7.86 6.58
CA GLY A 125 -16.19 -7.30 5.25
C GLY A 125 -14.78 -6.74 5.05
N GLU A 126 -14.27 -5.98 6.00
CA GLU A 126 -12.90 -5.44 5.97
C GLU A 126 -11.87 -6.60 5.91
N THR A 127 -12.04 -7.62 6.77
CA THR A 127 -11.15 -8.80 6.79
C THR A 127 -11.21 -9.58 5.47
N TYR A 128 -12.41 -9.74 4.89
CA TYR A 128 -12.58 -10.39 3.59
C TYR A 128 -11.81 -9.66 2.48
N TYR A 129 -11.96 -8.34 2.38
CA TYR A 129 -11.26 -7.56 1.36
C TYR A 129 -9.76 -7.52 1.57
N ASP A 130 -9.27 -7.50 2.81
CA ASP A 130 -7.83 -7.61 3.10
C ASP A 130 -7.24 -8.91 2.56
N ILE A 131 -7.95 -10.03 2.75
CA ILE A 131 -7.52 -11.34 2.23
C ILE A 131 -7.64 -11.37 0.70
N ARG A 132 -8.76 -10.87 0.18
CA ARG A 132 -9.05 -10.84 -1.27
C ARG A 132 -7.98 -10.13 -2.06
N TYR A 133 -7.53 -9.00 -1.56
CA TYR A 133 -6.53 -8.17 -2.23
C TYR A 133 -5.09 -8.42 -1.76
N SER A 134 -4.87 -9.34 -0.81
CA SER A 134 -3.53 -9.57 -0.24
C SER A 134 -2.47 -9.83 -1.30
N GLY A 135 -2.74 -10.66 -2.31
CA GLY A 135 -1.78 -10.95 -3.38
C GLY A 135 -1.36 -9.73 -4.19
N TYR A 136 -2.30 -8.82 -4.47
CA TYR A 136 -2.03 -7.55 -5.17
C TYR A 136 -1.25 -6.59 -4.28
N VAL A 137 -1.63 -6.49 -3.01
CA VAL A 137 -0.93 -5.65 -2.02
C VAL A 137 0.51 -6.12 -1.83
N ASP A 138 0.72 -7.43 -1.72
CA ASP A 138 2.07 -8.01 -1.57
C ASP A 138 2.93 -7.79 -2.82
N LYS A 139 2.33 -7.84 -4.02
CA LYS A 139 3.03 -7.47 -5.26
C LYS A 139 3.45 -6.00 -5.24
N GLN A 140 2.52 -5.10 -4.92
CA GLN A 140 2.80 -3.66 -4.83
C GLN A 140 3.87 -3.34 -3.78
N ARG A 141 3.85 -3.99 -2.62
CA ARG A 141 4.90 -3.82 -1.60
C ARG A 141 6.27 -4.20 -2.12
N ARG A 142 6.38 -5.32 -2.82
CA ARG A 142 7.66 -5.74 -3.43
C ARG A 142 8.15 -4.78 -4.51
N GLU A 143 7.26 -4.19 -5.28
CA GLU A 143 7.60 -3.17 -6.27
C GLU A 143 8.09 -1.89 -5.59
N LEU A 144 7.41 -1.43 -4.53
CA LEU A 144 7.84 -0.29 -3.72
C LEU A 144 9.21 -0.52 -3.07
N GLU A 145 9.45 -1.72 -2.55
CA GLU A 145 10.72 -2.07 -1.93
C GLU A 145 11.88 -2.05 -2.95
N LYS A 146 11.61 -2.53 -4.18
CA LYS A 146 12.57 -2.41 -5.29
C LYS A 146 12.84 -0.95 -5.65
N MET A 147 11.80 -0.11 -5.75
CA MET A 147 11.95 1.32 -6.05
C MET A 147 12.75 2.03 -4.96
N ARG A 148 12.47 1.73 -3.68
CA ARG A 148 13.22 2.27 -2.56
C ARG A 148 14.70 1.86 -2.61
N ASN A 149 14.99 0.62 -2.91
CA ASN A 149 16.37 0.16 -3.07
C ASN A 149 17.09 0.91 -4.21
N LEU A 150 16.40 1.18 -5.33
CA LEU A 150 16.95 1.98 -6.42
C LEU A 150 17.16 3.45 -6.02
N GLU A 151 16.29 4.01 -5.19
CA GLU A 151 16.41 5.37 -4.66
C GLU A 151 17.60 5.51 -3.69
N GLU A 152 17.85 4.49 -2.88
CA GLU A 152 18.98 4.45 -1.94
C GLU A 152 20.35 4.30 -2.62
N HIS A 153 20.39 3.90 -3.90
CA HIS A 153 21.64 3.83 -4.68
C HIS A 153 21.97 5.19 -5.28
N ASP A 154 22.83 5.93 -4.56
CA ASP A 154 23.35 7.22 -4.99
C ASP A 154 24.32 7.03 -6.17
N LEU A 155 24.10 7.77 -7.27
CA LEU A 155 24.97 7.77 -8.45
C LEU A 155 26.09 8.83 -8.35
N GLY A 156 26.11 9.61 -7.28
CA GLY A 156 27.09 10.66 -7.05
C GLY A 156 26.92 11.89 -7.97
N LEU A 157 27.49 13.01 -7.53
CA LEU A 157 27.38 14.30 -8.25
C LEU A 157 28.35 14.43 -9.44
N ILE A 158 29.32 13.52 -9.56
CA ILE A 158 30.38 13.60 -10.57
C ILE A 158 30.41 12.27 -11.31
N PHE A 159 29.48 12.11 -12.21
CA PHE A 159 29.47 10.93 -13.04
C PHE A 159 29.40 11.34 -14.52
N ASP A 160 30.41 10.92 -15.31
CA ASP A 160 30.34 11.02 -16.76
C ASP A 160 29.84 9.68 -17.31
N TYR A 161 28.59 9.68 -17.75
CA TYR A 161 27.96 8.48 -18.30
C TYR A 161 28.57 8.05 -19.65
N ALA A 162 29.44 8.88 -20.27
CA ALA A 162 30.14 8.54 -21.49
C ALA A 162 31.07 7.33 -21.31
N GLU A 163 31.64 7.18 -20.12
CA GLU A 163 32.56 6.07 -19.79
C GLU A 163 31.86 4.78 -19.37
N VAL A 164 30.55 4.80 -19.15
CA VAL A 164 29.82 3.60 -18.69
C VAL A 164 29.68 2.59 -19.83
N VAL A 165 30.25 1.40 -19.63
CA VAL A 165 30.18 0.30 -20.59
C VAL A 165 28.78 -0.32 -20.55
N GLY A 166 28.21 -0.61 -21.74
CA GLY A 166 26.92 -1.29 -21.86
C GLY A 166 25.71 -0.38 -22.03
N LEU A 167 25.87 0.95 -21.94
CA LEU A 167 24.84 1.91 -22.26
C LEU A 167 24.88 2.30 -23.75
N SER A 168 23.70 2.44 -24.38
CA SER A 168 23.61 2.99 -25.75
C SER A 168 23.98 4.48 -25.77
N GLY A 169 24.41 4.99 -26.93
CA GLY A 169 24.77 6.41 -27.08
C GLY A 169 23.63 7.36 -26.67
N GLU A 170 22.40 7.04 -27.06
CA GLU A 170 21.20 7.81 -26.70
C GLU A 170 20.98 7.86 -25.18
N VAL A 171 21.13 6.72 -24.50
CA VAL A 171 20.97 6.64 -23.03
C VAL A 171 22.07 7.45 -22.34
N LYS A 172 23.33 7.37 -22.80
CA LYS A 172 24.45 8.17 -22.28
C LYS A 172 24.18 9.67 -22.39
N GLU A 173 23.74 10.12 -23.55
CA GLU A 173 23.40 11.52 -23.78
C GLU A 173 22.27 12.00 -22.86
N LYS A 174 21.20 11.21 -22.73
CA LYS A 174 20.06 11.50 -21.88
C LYS A 174 20.46 11.57 -20.42
N LEU A 175 21.23 10.62 -19.90
CA LEU A 175 21.71 10.58 -18.52
C LEU A 175 22.65 11.73 -18.20
N ASN A 176 23.57 12.08 -19.13
CA ASN A 176 24.45 13.23 -18.99
C ASN A 176 23.68 14.57 -18.97
N LYS A 177 22.53 14.64 -19.66
CA LYS A 177 21.65 15.83 -19.65
C LYS A 177 20.82 15.92 -18.38
N THR A 178 20.25 14.80 -17.89
CA THR A 178 19.36 14.78 -16.72
C THR A 178 20.11 14.74 -15.39
N LYS A 179 21.35 14.20 -15.38
CA LYS A 179 22.19 14.03 -14.19
C LYS A 179 21.42 13.48 -13.00
N PRO A 180 20.87 12.26 -13.11
CA PRO A 180 20.06 11.67 -12.06
C PRO A 180 20.88 11.47 -10.79
N LYS A 181 20.27 11.69 -9.62
CA LYS A 181 20.93 11.56 -8.31
C LYS A 181 21.04 10.10 -7.86
N ASN A 182 20.10 9.28 -8.29
CA ASN A 182 20.03 7.87 -7.91
C ASN A 182 19.55 6.99 -9.06
N LEU A 183 19.62 5.67 -8.88
CA LEU A 183 19.21 4.71 -9.89
C LEU A 183 17.72 4.79 -10.25
N LEU A 184 16.86 5.22 -9.34
CA LEU A 184 15.43 5.39 -9.62
C LEU A 184 15.18 6.53 -10.61
N GLU A 185 15.90 7.66 -10.46
CA GLU A 185 15.81 8.79 -11.39
C GLU A 185 16.43 8.45 -12.76
N ALA A 186 17.33 7.48 -12.80
CA ALA A 186 18.00 7.03 -14.02
C ALA A 186 17.20 5.98 -14.82
N SER A 187 16.16 5.37 -14.22
CA SER A 187 15.34 4.32 -14.84
C SER A 187 14.10 4.90 -15.53
#